data_3db6cdb730baca40dfac5475abf9ef37
#
_entry.id   3db6cdb730baca40dfac5475abf9ef37
#
_cell.length_a   1.000
_cell.length_b   1.000
_cell.length_c   1.000
_cell.angle_alpha   90.00
_cell.angle_beta   90.00
_cell.angle_gamma   90.00
#
_symmetry.space_group_name_H-M   'P 1'
#
loop_
_entity.id
_entity.type
_entity.pdbx_description
1 polymer ?
#
loop_
_entity_poly.entity_id
_entity_poly.type
_entity_poly.pdbx_seq_one_letter_code
_entity_poly.pdbx_strand_id
1 'polypeptide(L)' 'VYDALKEKGYNPVNQLVGYILSEDPTYITTYKGARSLIRKVDRDDLLQAMLRSYLNV' A
#
# COMPACT_ATOMS: atom_id res chain seq x y z
N VAL A 1 6.68 1.74 -3.49
CA VAL A 1 5.70 0.63 -3.38
C VAL A 1 4.83 0.55 -4.63
N TYR A 2 4.26 1.67 -5.05
CA TYR A 2 3.41 1.69 -6.24
C TYR A 2 4.18 1.18 -7.48
N ASP A 3 5.37 1.71 -7.69
CA ASP A 3 6.18 1.34 -8.85
C ASP A 3 6.58 -0.13 -8.81
N ALA A 4 6.94 -0.63 -7.64
CA ALA A 4 7.33 -2.03 -7.49
C ALA A 4 6.18 -2.98 -7.80
N LEU A 5 4.98 -2.66 -7.33
CA LEU A 5 3.79 -3.47 -7.60
C LEU A 5 3.47 -3.47 -9.09
N LYS A 6 3.55 -2.30 -9.72
CA LYS A 6 3.26 -2.16 -11.14
C LYS A 6 4.26 -2.93 -12.00
N GLU A 7 5.55 -2.85 -11.66
CA GLU A 7 6.59 -3.56 -12.41
C GLU A 7 6.42 -5.08 -12.33
N LYS A 8 5.96 -5.58 -11.20
CA LYS A 8 5.71 -7.02 -11.02
C LYS A 8 4.41 -7.49 -11.67
N GLY A 9 3.63 -6.58 -12.24
CA GLY A 9 2.38 -6.93 -12.90
C GLY A 9 1.19 -7.01 -11.97
N TYR A 10 1.33 -6.55 -10.73
CA TYR A 10 0.20 -6.48 -9.82
C TYR A 10 -0.62 -5.22 -10.09
N ASN A 11 -1.88 -5.25 -9.67
CA ASN A 11 -2.70 -4.05 -9.62
C ASN A 11 -2.40 -3.33 -8.31
N PRO A 12 -1.74 -2.16 -8.34
CA PRO A 12 -1.32 -1.51 -7.10
C PRO A 12 -2.48 -1.17 -6.17
N VAL A 13 -3.60 -0.73 -6.73
CA VAL A 13 -4.77 -0.37 -5.93
C VAL A 13 -5.30 -1.59 -5.19
N ASN A 14 -5.47 -2.71 -5.89
CA ASN A 14 -5.97 -3.94 -5.26
C ASN A 14 -5.03 -4.44 -4.18
N GLN A 15 -3.73 -4.39 -4.42
CA GLN A 15 -2.75 -4.85 -3.45
C GLN A 15 -2.73 -3.97 -2.20
N LEU A 16 -2.81 -2.67 -2.37
CA LEU A 16 -2.84 -1.74 -1.24
C LEU A 16 -4.15 -1.85 -0.45
N VAL A 17 -5.27 -2.01 -1.12
CA VAL A 17 -6.56 -2.22 -0.46
C VAL A 17 -6.52 -3.52 0.35
N GLY A 18 -6.03 -4.60 -0.24
CA GLY A 18 -5.90 -5.86 0.46
C GLY A 18 -5.02 -5.77 1.70
N TYR A 19 -3.90 -5.05 1.59
CA TYR A 19 -3.02 -4.82 2.72
C TYR A 19 -3.72 -4.06 3.85
N ILE A 20 -4.43 -2.99 3.52
CA ILE A 20 -5.12 -2.17 4.52
C ILE A 20 -6.21 -2.98 5.23
N LEU A 21 -6.98 -3.76 4.50
CA LEU A 21 -8.09 -4.52 5.06
C LEU A 21 -7.64 -5.74 5.86
N SER A 22 -6.61 -6.44 5.40
CA SER A 22 -6.15 -7.68 6.03
C SER A 22 -5.18 -7.46 7.18
N GLU A 23 -4.54 -6.31 7.24
CA GLU A 23 -3.46 -6.00 8.18
C GLU A 23 -2.23 -6.90 7.99
N ASP A 24 -2.13 -7.56 6.85
CA ASP A 24 -1.09 -8.54 6.58
C ASP A 24 -0.08 -7.98 5.58
N PRO A 25 1.16 -7.67 6.02
CA PRO A 25 2.17 -7.13 5.11
C PRO A 25 2.54 -8.07 3.97
N THR A 26 2.21 -9.36 4.07
CA THR A 26 2.50 -10.30 2.99
C THR A 26 1.68 -10.03 1.73
N TYR A 27 0.64 -9.19 1.82
CA TYR A 27 -0.08 -8.73 0.63
C TYR A 27 0.79 -7.92 -0.31
N ILE A 28 1.87 -7.32 0.21
CA ILE A 28 2.76 -6.48 -0.59
C ILE A 28 4.00 -7.29 -0.98
N THR A 29 4.36 -7.24 -2.25
CA THR A 29 5.54 -7.92 -2.76
C THR A 29 6.82 -7.46 -2.06
N THR A 30 7.82 -8.35 -1.97
CA THR A 30 9.14 -7.97 -1.48
C THR A 30 9.99 -7.29 -2.54
N TYR A 31 9.51 -7.23 -3.79
CA TYR A 31 10.24 -6.67 -4.90
C TYR A 31 10.64 -5.22 -4.63
N LYS A 32 11.90 -4.91 -4.85
CA LYS A 32 12.48 -3.57 -4.61
C LYS A 32 12.21 -3.05 -3.19
N GLY A 33 12.09 -3.94 -2.22
CA GLY A 33 11.89 -3.56 -0.83
C GLY A 33 10.52 -2.99 -0.52
N ALA A 34 9.54 -3.21 -1.39
CA ALA A 34 8.19 -2.63 -1.22
C ALA A 34 7.55 -3.03 0.11
N ARG A 35 7.64 -4.32 0.48
CA ARG A 35 7.07 -4.78 1.75
C ARG A 35 7.71 -4.10 2.95
N SER A 36 9.03 -3.95 2.94
CA SER A 36 9.75 -3.28 4.02
C SER A 36 9.35 -1.81 4.11
N LEU A 37 9.16 -1.15 2.99
CA LEU A 37 8.77 0.25 2.95
C LEU A 37 7.36 0.45 3.49
N ILE A 38 6.41 -0.39 3.07
CA ILE A 38 5.01 -0.23 3.50
C ILE A 38 4.86 -0.51 4.99
N ARG A 39 5.68 -1.39 5.56
CA ARG A 39 5.63 -1.70 6.97
C ARG A 39 6.08 -0.53 7.86
N LYS A 40 6.83 0.41 7.31
CA LYS A 40 7.27 1.60 8.05
C LYS A 40 6.16 2.63 8.17
N VAL A 41 5.10 2.50 7.40
CA VAL A 41 3.99 3.45 7.37
C VAL A 41 2.87 2.92 8.26
N ASP A 42 2.36 3.79 9.15
CA ASP A 42 1.19 3.47 9.97
C ASP A 42 -0.03 3.41 9.04
N ARG A 43 -0.78 2.31 9.10
CA ARG A 43 -1.93 2.12 8.22
C ARG A 43 -3.01 3.15 8.47
N ASP A 44 -3.21 3.55 9.72
CA ASP A 44 -4.19 4.60 10.04
C ASP A 44 -3.80 5.92 9.38
N ASP A 45 -2.53 6.29 9.47
CA ASP A 45 -2.03 7.52 8.85
C ASP A 45 -2.14 7.45 7.34
N LEU A 46 -1.81 6.30 6.76
CA LEU A 46 -1.92 6.09 5.33
C LEU A 46 -3.36 6.24 4.85
N LEU A 47 -4.28 5.59 5.55
CA LEU A 47 -5.70 5.65 5.21
C LEU A 47 -6.24 7.07 5.34
N GLN A 48 -5.87 7.78 6.41
CA GLN A 48 -6.28 9.17 6.59
C GLN A 48 -5.76 10.06 5.45
N ALA A 49 -4.51 9.89 5.07
CA ALA A 49 -3.93 10.68 3.98
C ALA A 49 -4.66 10.42 2.67
N MET A 50 -4.97 9.16 2.38
CA MET A 50 -5.68 8.80 1.16
C MET A 50 -7.10 9.36 1.15
N LEU A 51 -7.81 9.28 2.28
CA LEU A 51 -9.16 9.82 2.39
C LEU A 51 -9.17 11.34 2.26
N ARG A 52 -8.22 12.01 2.88
CA ARG A 52 -8.11 13.46 2.75
C ARG A 52 -7.89 13.88 1.30
N SER A 53 -7.03 13.15 0.59
CA SER A 53 -6.78 13.41 -0.80
C SER A 53 -8.03 13.19 -1.66
N TYR A 54 -8.74 12.10 -1.41
CA TYR A 54 -9.95 11.77 -2.14
C TYR A 54 -11.08 12.75 -1.87
N LEU A 55 -11.26 13.12 -0.61
CA LEU A 55 -12.32 14.04 -0.19
C LEU A 55 -11.95 15.51 -0.35
N ASN A 56 -10.68 15.77 -0.60
CA ASN A 56 -10.16 17.12 -0.80
C ASN A 56 -10.36 18.03 0.43
N VAL A 57 -10.02 17.47 1.59
CA VAL A 57 -10.15 18.20 2.86
C VAL A 57 -8.81 18.37 3.56
#